data_a9578cb1a789ae3e187d86cdc33bbbb1
#
_entry.id   a9578cb1a789ae3e187d86cdc33bbbb1
#
_cell.length_a   1.000
_cell.length_b   1.000
_cell.length_c   1.000
_cell.angle_alpha   90.00
_cell.angle_beta   90.00
_cell.angle_gamma   90.00
#
_symmetry.space_group_name_H-M   'P 1'
#
loop_
_entity.id
_entity.type
_entity.pdbx_description
1 polymer ?
#
loop_
_entity_poly.entity_id
_entity_poly.type
_entity_poly.pdbx_seq_one_letter_code
_entity_poly.pdbx_strand_id
1 'polypeptide(L)'
;MGTVIDRLEVVHGGWRARHSGLRLAVSAAKKCLYEADCDPDELDLLVNAGIYRDRNLGEPALAALIQEDIGANSEDPHAGAHGTFSFDVANGTCGVLTGLQIVDGFLRSRTIDRALVVASDADPGHGMSEHFPFTAAGGAVLCRWSDDEYGLGRVHWVTHRDTGSFCATVGLSDHRNVLRFQQSESMDRQFAAAAAEAADGCLRDSGLSLADVDVIVAAPARPGYRAGLAALLDVPVERVIVADDEHLHTAALVAALGDGLAPGARALIVAAGAGVTAGAVLYREQPAG
;
A
#
# COMPACT_ATOMS: atom_id res chain seq x y z
N MET A 1 17.38 12.32 6.70
CA MET A 1 16.63 11.74 7.83
C MET A 1 15.23 11.41 7.36
N GLY A 2 14.81 10.15 7.46
CA GLY A 2 13.48 9.73 7.04
C GLY A 2 13.20 8.26 7.32
N THR A 3 11.96 7.85 7.06
CA THR A 3 11.54 6.47 7.11
C THR A 3 12.09 5.72 5.90
N VAL A 4 12.88 4.70 6.13
CA VAL A 4 13.43 3.83 5.09
C VAL A 4 12.67 2.52 5.04
N ILE A 5 12.58 1.97 3.83
CA ILE A 5 12.02 0.65 3.58
C ILE A 5 13.15 -0.36 3.74
N ASP A 6 13.06 -1.19 4.77
CA ASP A 6 14.05 -2.25 5.02
C ASP A 6 13.82 -3.46 4.12
N ARG A 7 12.55 -3.82 3.97
CA ARG A 7 12.15 -4.97 3.16
C ARG A 7 10.76 -4.78 2.57
N LEU A 8 10.58 -5.32 1.36
CA LEU A 8 9.30 -5.44 0.66
C LEU A 8 9.09 -6.89 0.28
N GLU A 9 7.88 -7.39 0.43
CA GLU A 9 7.53 -8.71 -0.06
C GLU A 9 6.12 -8.74 -0.64
N VAL A 10 5.97 -9.47 -1.74
CA VAL A 10 4.68 -9.76 -2.37
C VAL A 10 4.50 -11.27 -2.44
N VAL A 11 3.30 -11.72 -2.16
CA VAL A 11 2.88 -13.11 -2.30
C VAL A 11 1.61 -13.19 -3.14
N HIS A 12 1.54 -14.18 -4.03
CA HIS A 12 0.36 -14.42 -4.86
C HIS A 12 -0.46 -15.57 -4.28
N GLY A 13 -1.78 -15.43 -4.32
CA GLY A 13 -2.71 -16.41 -3.79
C GLY A 13 -2.78 -17.67 -4.65
N GLY A 14 -2.25 -18.78 -4.14
CA GLY A 14 -2.56 -20.10 -4.69
C GLY A 14 -4.02 -20.50 -4.40
N TRP A 15 -4.47 -21.64 -4.96
CA TRP A 15 -5.86 -22.11 -4.85
C TRP A 15 -6.41 -22.20 -3.40
N ARG A 16 -5.53 -22.39 -2.40
CA ARG A 16 -5.91 -22.49 -0.98
C ARG A 16 -6.05 -21.14 -0.28
N ALA A 17 -5.37 -20.08 -0.76
CA ALA A 17 -5.34 -18.77 -0.14
C ALA A 17 -6.15 -17.71 -0.90
N ARG A 18 -6.60 -17.98 -2.12
CA ARG A 18 -7.28 -17.01 -3.00
C ARG A 18 -8.57 -16.40 -2.43
N HIS A 19 -9.11 -16.97 -1.36
CA HIS A 19 -10.36 -16.54 -0.72
C HIS A 19 -10.14 -16.06 0.72
N SER A 20 -8.89 -15.71 1.09
CA SER A 20 -8.59 -15.23 2.43
C SER A 20 -7.59 -14.08 2.39
N GLY A 21 -8.10 -12.87 2.60
CA GLY A 21 -7.29 -11.67 2.77
C GLY A 21 -6.33 -11.81 3.96
N LEU A 22 -6.82 -12.37 5.07
CA LEU A 22 -6.01 -12.63 6.26
C LEU A 22 -4.79 -13.52 5.94
N ARG A 23 -5.00 -14.66 5.29
CA ARG A 23 -3.90 -15.60 4.97
C ARG A 23 -2.86 -14.97 4.05
N LEU A 24 -3.28 -14.18 3.08
CA LEU A 24 -2.37 -13.50 2.15
C LEU A 24 -1.57 -12.42 2.87
N ALA A 25 -2.22 -11.60 3.71
CA ALA A 25 -1.57 -10.61 4.53
C ALA A 25 -0.53 -11.24 5.48
N VAL A 26 -0.92 -12.29 6.21
CA VAL A 26 -0.04 -13.05 7.13
C VAL A 26 1.14 -13.68 6.37
N SER A 27 0.89 -14.25 5.19
CA SER A 27 1.96 -14.85 4.38
C SER A 27 2.97 -13.80 3.90
N ALA A 28 2.50 -12.63 3.46
CA ALA A 28 3.37 -11.54 3.05
C ALA A 28 4.17 -10.99 4.24
N ALA A 29 3.49 -10.76 5.37
CA ALA A 29 4.11 -10.28 6.60
C ALA A 29 5.21 -11.23 7.10
N LYS A 30 4.91 -12.53 7.25
CA LYS A 30 5.88 -13.55 7.70
C LYS A 30 7.08 -13.63 6.76
N LYS A 31 6.85 -13.61 5.45
CA LYS A 31 7.94 -13.62 4.48
C LYS A 31 8.79 -12.36 4.60
N CYS A 32 8.18 -11.18 4.71
CA CYS A 32 8.89 -9.92 4.85
C CYS A 32 9.77 -9.88 6.10
N LEU A 33 9.25 -10.30 7.25
CA LEU A 33 10.00 -10.39 8.51
C LEU A 33 11.14 -11.40 8.43
N TYR A 34 10.88 -12.59 7.89
CA TYR A 34 11.89 -13.63 7.72
C TYR A 34 13.06 -13.18 6.84
N GLU A 35 12.77 -12.57 5.70
CA GLU A 35 13.79 -12.08 4.76
C GLU A 35 14.54 -10.84 5.28
N ALA A 36 13.99 -10.16 6.27
CA ALA A 36 14.63 -9.04 6.96
C ALA A 36 15.39 -9.46 8.23
N ASP A 37 15.38 -10.75 8.59
CA ASP A 37 15.92 -11.26 9.87
C ASP A 37 15.37 -10.46 11.08
N CYS A 38 14.07 -10.17 11.05
CA CYS A 38 13.35 -9.39 12.05
C CYS A 38 12.42 -10.28 12.86
N ASP A 39 12.59 -10.30 14.17
CA ASP A 39 11.67 -11.01 15.05
C ASP A 39 10.32 -10.29 15.07
N PRO A 40 9.17 -10.99 14.93
CA PRO A 40 7.85 -10.38 15.06
C PRO A 40 7.67 -9.54 16.34
N ASP A 41 8.29 -9.93 17.45
CA ASP A 41 8.23 -9.21 18.72
C ASP A 41 9.01 -7.88 18.72
N GLU A 42 9.83 -7.62 17.70
CA GLU A 42 10.48 -6.31 17.48
C GLU A 42 9.55 -5.27 16.82
N LEU A 43 8.36 -5.69 16.40
CA LEU A 43 7.40 -4.75 15.79
C LEU A 43 6.68 -3.91 16.84
N ASP A 44 6.77 -2.60 16.72
CA ASP A 44 6.02 -1.64 17.52
C ASP A 44 4.66 -1.31 16.92
N LEU A 45 4.58 -1.31 15.57
CA LEU A 45 3.40 -0.87 14.84
C LEU A 45 3.13 -1.79 13.66
N LEU A 46 1.85 -2.21 13.52
CA LEU A 46 1.33 -2.91 12.35
C LEU A 46 0.14 -2.15 11.78
N VAL A 47 0.25 -1.70 10.52
CA VAL A 47 -0.83 -1.02 9.80
C VAL A 47 -1.33 -1.90 8.67
N ASN A 48 -2.58 -2.34 8.72
CA ASN A 48 -3.19 -3.03 7.60
C ASN A 48 -3.91 -2.05 6.68
N ALA A 49 -3.50 -2.01 5.41
CA ALA A 49 -4.10 -1.23 4.34
C ALA A 49 -5.01 -2.06 3.41
N GLY A 50 -5.13 -3.36 3.64
CA GLY A 50 -6.05 -4.24 2.92
C GLY A 50 -7.51 -3.97 3.30
N ILE A 51 -8.37 -3.86 2.31
CA ILE A 51 -9.80 -3.54 2.53
C ILE A 51 -10.74 -4.74 2.37
N TYR A 52 -10.26 -5.83 1.76
CA TYR A 52 -11.07 -7.01 1.53
C TYR A 52 -10.96 -7.99 2.70
N ARG A 53 -12.11 -8.41 3.21
CA ARG A 53 -12.25 -9.22 4.40
C ARG A 53 -12.80 -10.59 4.06
N ASP A 54 -12.31 -11.60 4.73
CA ASP A 54 -12.87 -12.95 4.66
C ASP A 54 -14.35 -12.89 5.02
N ARG A 55 -15.22 -13.40 4.14
CA ARG A 55 -16.67 -13.37 4.28
C ARG A 55 -17.29 -11.96 4.43
N ASN A 56 -16.58 -10.91 4.02
CA ASN A 56 -16.97 -9.51 4.20
C ASN A 56 -17.28 -9.13 5.67
N LEU A 57 -16.60 -9.76 6.63
CA LEU A 57 -16.78 -9.45 8.05
C LEU A 57 -15.88 -8.26 8.44
N GLY A 58 -16.49 -7.19 8.94
CA GLY A 58 -15.78 -5.98 9.34
C GLY A 58 -15.06 -6.09 10.69
N GLU A 59 -15.45 -7.02 11.53
CA GLU A 59 -14.93 -7.25 12.88
C GLU A 59 -14.46 -8.69 13.06
N PRO A 60 -13.40 -8.94 13.85
CA PRO A 60 -12.50 -7.95 14.47
C PRO A 60 -11.62 -7.23 13.43
N ALA A 61 -10.83 -6.21 13.86
CA ALA A 61 -9.87 -5.52 12.99
C ALA A 61 -8.91 -6.52 12.35
N LEU A 62 -8.69 -6.40 11.04
CA LEU A 62 -7.82 -7.36 10.32
C LEU A 62 -6.36 -7.24 10.80
N ALA A 63 -5.93 -6.02 11.14
CA ALA A 63 -4.60 -5.78 11.71
C ALA A 63 -4.36 -6.59 12.98
N ALA A 64 -5.35 -6.68 13.89
CA ALA A 64 -5.23 -7.47 15.12
C ALA A 64 -5.12 -8.97 14.84
N LEU A 65 -5.88 -9.48 13.86
CA LEU A 65 -5.77 -10.89 13.45
C LEU A 65 -4.43 -11.19 12.77
N ILE A 66 -3.91 -10.26 11.97
CA ILE A 66 -2.58 -10.39 11.35
C ILE A 66 -1.52 -10.40 12.44
N GLN A 67 -1.59 -9.47 13.40
CA GLN A 67 -0.67 -9.38 14.53
C GLN A 67 -0.61 -10.70 15.32
N GLU A 68 -1.76 -11.27 15.66
CA GLU A 68 -1.85 -12.56 16.36
C GLU A 68 -1.23 -13.69 15.52
N ASP A 69 -1.63 -13.80 14.24
CA ASP A 69 -1.18 -14.89 13.37
C ASP A 69 0.32 -14.83 13.02
N ILE A 70 0.94 -13.65 13.01
CA ILE A 70 2.40 -13.52 12.83
C ILE A 70 3.16 -13.70 14.13
N GLY A 71 2.52 -13.61 15.27
CA GLY A 71 3.10 -13.75 16.60
C GLY A 71 3.70 -12.47 17.18
N ALA A 72 3.35 -11.28 16.64
CA ALA A 72 3.91 -10.00 17.09
C ALA A 72 3.33 -9.59 18.44
N ASN A 73 4.11 -9.79 19.51
CA ASN A 73 3.73 -9.50 20.89
C ASN A 73 2.30 -10.00 21.24
N SER A 74 2.03 -11.27 20.88
CA SER A 74 0.70 -11.88 20.99
C SER A 74 0.37 -12.39 22.39
N GLU A 75 1.34 -12.41 23.33
CA GLU A 75 1.14 -12.89 24.67
C GLU A 75 0.41 -11.85 25.54
N ASP A 76 -0.54 -12.28 26.34
CA ASP A 76 -1.26 -11.44 27.31
C ASP A 76 -1.22 -12.14 28.71
N PRO A 77 -0.61 -11.52 29.74
CA PRO A 77 0.11 -10.23 29.70
C PRO A 77 1.52 -10.35 29.14
N HIS A 78 2.01 -9.31 28.45
CA HIS A 78 3.40 -9.25 28.02
C HIS A 78 4.38 -9.29 29.18
N ALA A 79 5.43 -10.09 29.05
CA ALA A 79 6.51 -10.17 30.03
C ALA A 79 7.43 -8.93 29.99
N GLY A 80 7.38 -8.14 28.93
CA GLY A 80 8.20 -6.95 28.70
C GLY A 80 7.41 -5.65 28.69
N ALA A 81 8.13 -4.52 28.55
CA ALA A 81 7.56 -3.17 28.41
C ALA A 81 7.20 -2.83 26.94
N HIS A 82 7.43 -3.76 26.01
CA HIS A 82 7.27 -3.60 24.59
C HIS A 82 6.00 -4.33 24.11
N GLY A 83 5.28 -3.75 23.17
CA GLY A 83 4.08 -4.34 22.60
C GLY A 83 3.82 -3.77 21.22
N THR A 84 3.09 -4.50 20.37
CA THR A 84 2.72 -4.07 19.03
C THR A 84 1.35 -3.38 19.05
N PHE A 85 1.28 -2.15 18.55
CA PHE A 85 0.02 -1.46 18.29
C PHE A 85 -0.41 -1.74 16.85
N SER A 86 -1.66 -2.17 16.64
CA SER A 86 -2.15 -2.50 15.30
C SER A 86 -3.52 -1.88 14.99
N PHE A 87 -3.71 -1.47 13.74
CA PHE A 87 -4.99 -0.93 13.26
C PHE A 87 -5.12 -1.00 11.74
N ASP A 88 -6.37 -0.87 11.26
CA ASP A 88 -6.72 -0.87 9.84
C ASP A 88 -6.86 0.53 9.27
N VAL A 89 -6.41 0.71 8.01
CA VAL A 89 -6.61 1.91 7.20
C VAL A 89 -7.33 1.52 5.91
N ALA A 90 -8.45 2.15 5.62
CA ALA A 90 -9.23 1.89 4.42
C ALA A 90 -9.09 3.05 3.41
N ASN A 91 -8.17 2.92 2.45
CA ASN A 91 -7.97 3.91 1.39
C ASN A 91 -7.66 3.28 0.01
N GLY A 92 -8.18 2.08 -0.25
CA GLY A 92 -8.01 1.38 -1.53
C GLY A 92 -6.55 1.33 -1.99
N THR A 93 -6.28 1.68 -3.24
CA THR A 93 -4.92 1.73 -3.82
C THR A 93 -4.01 2.77 -3.18
N CYS A 94 -4.55 3.78 -2.50
CA CYS A 94 -3.79 4.75 -1.71
C CYS A 94 -3.45 4.23 -0.30
N GLY A 95 -3.97 3.07 0.10
CA GLY A 95 -3.87 2.55 1.47
C GLY A 95 -2.43 2.37 1.94
N VAL A 96 -1.57 1.76 1.12
CA VAL A 96 -0.15 1.56 1.46
C VAL A 96 0.57 2.90 1.64
N LEU A 97 0.36 3.87 0.74
CA LEU A 97 0.97 5.20 0.88
C LEU A 97 0.47 5.93 2.13
N THR A 98 -0.82 5.78 2.47
CA THR A 98 -1.38 6.29 3.73
C THR A 98 -0.72 5.62 4.94
N GLY A 99 -0.55 4.30 4.90
CA GLY A 99 0.15 3.54 5.94
C GLY A 99 1.60 4.01 6.11
N LEU A 100 2.33 4.19 5.02
CA LEU A 100 3.71 4.71 5.04
C LEU A 100 3.78 6.12 5.64
N GLN A 101 2.83 7.00 5.32
CA GLN A 101 2.77 8.34 5.92
C GLN A 101 2.53 8.30 7.43
N ILE A 102 1.63 7.41 7.88
CA ILE A 102 1.35 7.23 9.31
C ILE A 102 2.59 6.70 10.02
N VAL A 103 3.22 5.66 9.47
CA VAL A 103 4.46 5.07 9.96
C VAL A 103 5.57 6.11 10.05
N ASP A 104 5.74 6.96 9.02
CA ASP A 104 6.72 8.06 9.04
C ASP A 104 6.48 9.02 10.22
N GLY A 105 5.23 9.33 10.53
CA GLY A 105 4.90 10.16 11.69
C GLY A 105 5.34 9.55 13.02
N PHE A 106 5.10 8.26 13.23
CA PHE A 106 5.51 7.55 14.45
C PHE A 106 7.03 7.37 14.54
N LEU A 107 7.69 6.94 13.47
CA LEU A 107 9.14 6.77 13.41
C LEU A 107 9.88 8.11 13.61
N ARG A 108 9.41 9.17 12.97
CA ARG A 108 9.97 10.51 13.11
C ARG A 108 9.88 11.05 14.53
N SER A 109 8.83 10.73 15.24
CA SER A 109 8.66 11.11 16.67
C SER A 109 9.50 10.25 17.62
N ARG A 110 10.17 9.21 17.12
CA ARG A 110 10.96 8.25 17.93
C ARG A 110 10.13 7.55 18.99
N THR A 111 8.84 7.39 18.74
CA THR A 111 7.96 6.60 19.63
C THR A 111 7.95 5.13 19.30
N ILE A 112 8.43 4.78 18.11
CA ILE A 112 8.59 3.42 17.62
C ILE A 112 9.92 3.30 16.86
N ASP A 113 10.46 2.09 16.77
CA ASP A 113 11.68 1.76 16.03
C ASP A 113 11.39 0.98 14.74
N ARG A 114 10.38 0.10 14.75
CA ARG A 114 10.00 -0.75 13.62
C ARG A 114 8.50 -0.76 13.37
N ALA A 115 8.13 -0.68 12.09
CA ALA A 115 6.75 -0.74 11.67
C ALA A 115 6.56 -1.62 10.42
N LEU A 116 5.43 -2.31 10.35
CA LEU A 116 5.02 -3.12 9.21
C LEU A 116 3.73 -2.57 8.61
N VAL A 117 3.73 -2.27 7.32
CA VAL A 117 2.53 -1.96 6.54
C VAL A 117 2.18 -3.19 5.71
N VAL A 118 0.94 -3.66 5.80
CA VAL A 118 0.46 -4.86 5.10
C VAL A 118 -0.77 -4.51 4.27
N ALA A 119 -0.90 -5.12 3.10
CA ALA A 119 -2.08 -5.00 2.25
C ALA A 119 -2.41 -6.35 1.63
N SER A 120 -3.69 -6.63 1.38
CA SER A 120 -4.07 -7.88 0.72
C SER A 120 -5.37 -7.73 -0.06
N ASP A 121 -5.42 -8.44 -1.19
CA ASP A 121 -6.57 -8.54 -2.07
C ASP A 121 -7.00 -10.01 -2.15
N ALA A 122 -8.26 -10.30 -1.81
CA ALA A 122 -8.83 -11.64 -1.91
C ALA A 122 -10.33 -11.59 -2.16
N ASP A 123 -10.82 -12.47 -3.03
CA ASP A 123 -12.25 -12.71 -3.15
C ASP A 123 -12.77 -13.29 -1.83
N PRO A 124 -13.78 -12.69 -1.17
CA PRO A 124 -14.35 -13.21 0.08
C PRO A 124 -14.91 -14.63 -0.04
N GLY A 125 -15.08 -15.14 -1.27
CA GLY A 125 -15.51 -16.51 -1.56
C GLY A 125 -16.99 -16.79 -1.31
N HIS A 126 -17.43 -18.00 -1.61
CA HIS A 126 -18.77 -18.50 -1.28
C HIS A 126 -19.94 -17.66 -1.84
N GLY A 127 -19.76 -16.98 -2.98
CA GLY A 127 -20.76 -16.10 -3.57
C GLY A 127 -20.99 -14.81 -2.78
N MET A 128 -19.99 -14.37 -2.01
CA MET A 128 -20.01 -13.12 -1.25
C MET A 128 -19.38 -11.95 -2.02
N SER A 129 -19.08 -12.13 -3.31
CA SER A 129 -18.72 -11.06 -4.23
C SER A 129 -19.43 -11.25 -5.57
N GLU A 130 -19.79 -10.16 -6.21
CA GLU A 130 -20.24 -10.17 -7.60
C GLU A 130 -19.03 -9.81 -8.48
N HIS A 131 -18.45 -10.83 -9.13
CA HIS A 131 -17.33 -10.65 -10.07
C HIS A 131 -16.12 -9.91 -9.45
N PHE A 132 -15.48 -10.51 -8.42
CA PHE A 132 -14.26 -9.95 -7.83
C PHE A 132 -13.21 -9.69 -8.91
N PRO A 133 -12.82 -8.42 -9.16
CA PRO A 133 -12.02 -8.07 -10.34
C PRO A 133 -10.52 -8.13 -10.10
N PHE A 134 -10.07 -8.47 -8.88
CA PHE A 134 -8.68 -8.36 -8.50
C PHE A 134 -8.00 -9.72 -8.32
N THR A 135 -6.70 -9.74 -8.59
CA THR A 135 -5.85 -10.91 -8.32
C THR A 135 -5.65 -11.08 -6.81
N ALA A 136 -5.72 -12.32 -6.36
CA ALA A 136 -5.46 -12.66 -4.97
C ALA A 136 -3.96 -12.48 -4.65
N ALA A 137 -3.63 -11.50 -3.83
CA ALA A 137 -2.25 -11.17 -3.47
C ALA A 137 -2.16 -10.55 -2.07
N GLY A 138 -0.97 -10.64 -1.48
CA GLY A 138 -0.60 -9.92 -0.27
C GLY A 138 0.70 -9.18 -0.47
N GLY A 139 0.83 -8.00 0.12
CA GLY A 139 2.05 -7.20 0.12
C GLY A 139 2.41 -6.77 1.54
N ALA A 140 3.69 -6.67 1.84
CA ALA A 140 4.20 -6.20 3.12
C ALA A 140 5.40 -5.29 2.93
N VAL A 141 5.49 -4.25 3.75
CA VAL A 141 6.57 -3.26 3.76
C VAL A 141 7.05 -3.09 5.19
N LEU A 142 8.28 -3.51 5.49
CA LEU A 142 8.94 -3.28 6.77
C LEU A 142 9.70 -1.95 6.71
N CYS A 143 9.49 -1.12 7.72
CA CYS A 143 10.04 0.23 7.81
C CYS A 143 10.76 0.45 9.12
N ARG A 144 11.84 1.27 9.07
CA ARG A 144 12.53 1.81 10.23
C ARG A 144 12.95 3.27 9.98
N TRP A 145 13.45 3.93 10.99
CA TRP A 145 14.02 5.27 10.84
C TRP A 145 15.49 5.20 10.40
N SER A 146 15.89 6.17 9.57
CA SER A 146 17.31 6.46 9.29
C SER A 146 17.63 7.92 9.58
N ASP A 147 18.75 8.15 10.25
CA ASP A 147 19.29 9.49 10.48
C ASP A 147 20.08 10.02 9.27
N ASP A 148 20.31 9.19 8.27
CA ASP A 148 20.94 9.58 7.01
C ASP A 148 19.96 10.35 6.11
N GLU A 149 20.48 10.90 4.99
CA GLU A 149 19.70 11.66 4.01
C GLU A 149 18.89 10.75 3.06
N TYR A 150 18.34 9.63 3.57
CA TYR A 150 17.54 8.67 2.83
C TYR A 150 16.11 8.60 3.40
N GLY A 151 15.25 7.92 2.66
CA GLY A 151 13.90 7.59 3.10
C GLY A 151 12.82 8.50 2.55
N LEU A 152 11.65 8.42 3.21
CA LEU A 152 10.41 9.04 2.80
C LEU A 152 10.40 10.55 3.13
N GLY A 153 10.01 11.35 2.15
CA GLY A 153 9.74 12.77 2.31
C GLY A 153 8.32 13.03 2.84
N ARG A 154 7.88 14.27 2.67
CA ARG A 154 6.50 14.67 3.01
C ARG A 154 5.54 14.25 1.91
N VAL A 155 4.45 13.58 2.27
CA VAL A 155 3.37 13.24 1.32
C VAL A 155 2.54 14.47 1.00
N HIS A 156 2.31 14.71 -0.29
CA HIS A 156 1.39 15.73 -0.80
C HIS A 156 0.10 15.06 -1.30
N TRP A 157 -1.06 15.44 -0.76
CA TRP A 157 -2.36 14.88 -1.10
C TRP A 157 -3.21 15.86 -1.91
N VAL A 158 -3.93 15.32 -2.88
CA VAL A 158 -4.93 16.00 -3.70
C VAL A 158 -6.21 15.19 -3.70
N THR A 159 -7.36 15.85 -3.64
CA THR A 159 -8.68 15.23 -3.77
C THR A 159 -9.52 16.03 -4.74
N HIS A 160 -10.00 15.38 -5.78
CA HIS A 160 -10.92 15.95 -6.75
C HIS A 160 -12.35 15.51 -6.44
N ARG A 161 -13.32 16.24 -7.02
CA ARG A 161 -14.70 15.82 -6.96
C ARG A 161 -14.87 14.50 -7.70
N ASP A 162 -15.28 13.45 -6.99
CA ASP A 162 -15.59 12.16 -7.60
C ASP A 162 -16.94 12.22 -8.32
N THR A 163 -16.96 11.78 -9.57
CA THR A 163 -18.16 11.66 -10.41
C THR A 163 -18.55 10.20 -10.64
N GLY A 164 -18.20 9.30 -9.70
CA GLY A 164 -18.46 7.87 -9.76
C GLY A 164 -17.36 7.09 -10.50
N SER A 165 -16.10 7.41 -10.22
CA SER A 165 -14.94 6.73 -10.83
C SER A 165 -14.84 5.26 -10.44
N PHE A 166 -14.85 4.99 -9.16
CA PHE A 166 -14.77 3.65 -8.57
C PHE A 166 -15.53 3.59 -7.26
N CYS A 167 -16.29 2.52 -7.07
CA CYS A 167 -16.97 2.25 -5.81
C CYS A 167 -16.98 0.75 -5.53
N ALA A 168 -16.64 0.36 -4.30
CA ALA A 168 -16.81 -0.97 -3.76
C ALA A 168 -17.78 -0.89 -2.58
N THR A 169 -18.88 -1.63 -2.62
CA THR A 169 -19.91 -1.61 -1.59
C THR A 169 -20.20 -3.02 -1.10
N VAL A 170 -20.47 -3.14 0.20
CA VAL A 170 -20.97 -4.38 0.80
C VAL A 170 -22.44 -4.18 1.12
N GLY A 171 -23.30 -4.98 0.53
CA GLY A 171 -24.75 -4.94 0.74
C GLY A 171 -25.29 -6.30 1.16
N LEU A 172 -26.40 -6.32 1.92
CA LEU A 172 -27.08 -7.56 2.28
C LEU A 172 -27.87 -8.08 1.07
N SER A 173 -27.63 -9.32 0.65
CA SER A 173 -28.39 -10.03 -0.37
C SER A 173 -28.51 -11.50 0.05
N ASP A 174 -29.74 -12.03 0.05
CA ASP A 174 -30.02 -13.42 0.43
C ASP A 174 -29.37 -13.86 1.76
N HIS A 175 -29.48 -13.00 2.78
CA HIS A 175 -28.85 -13.19 4.10
C HIS A 175 -27.30 -13.27 4.08
N ARG A 176 -26.65 -12.75 3.02
CA ARG A 176 -25.20 -12.69 2.89
C ARG A 176 -24.72 -11.25 2.66
N ASN A 177 -23.56 -10.92 3.18
CA ASN A 177 -22.87 -9.69 2.86
C ASN A 177 -22.18 -9.85 1.50
N VAL A 178 -22.71 -9.20 0.45
CA VAL A 178 -22.21 -9.33 -0.92
C VAL A 178 -21.46 -8.07 -1.32
N LEU A 179 -20.21 -8.25 -1.72
CA LEU A 179 -19.35 -7.19 -2.23
C LEU A 179 -19.66 -6.94 -3.72
N ARG A 180 -19.88 -5.69 -4.07
CA ARG A 180 -20.18 -5.21 -5.43
C ARG A 180 -19.21 -4.12 -5.85
N PHE A 181 -18.91 -4.09 -7.14
CA PHE A 181 -17.99 -3.14 -7.73
C PHE A 181 -18.67 -2.33 -8.84
N GLN A 182 -18.35 -1.05 -8.89
CA GLN A 182 -18.71 -0.16 -10.00
C GLN A 182 -17.46 0.59 -10.42
N GLN A 183 -17.20 0.63 -11.73
CA GLN A 183 -16.08 1.35 -12.34
C GLN A 183 -16.59 2.13 -13.54
N SER A 184 -16.15 3.38 -13.69
CA SER A 184 -16.46 4.18 -14.86
C SER A 184 -15.33 4.09 -15.90
N GLU A 185 -15.67 4.31 -17.18
CA GLU A 185 -14.68 4.39 -18.26
C GLU A 185 -13.70 5.56 -18.07
N SER A 186 -14.07 6.58 -17.31
CA SER A 186 -13.24 7.75 -17.03
C SER A 186 -12.30 7.57 -15.84
N MET A 187 -12.37 6.46 -15.11
CA MET A 187 -11.63 6.23 -13.87
C MET A 187 -10.13 6.47 -14.04
N ASP A 188 -9.50 5.80 -14.99
CA ASP A 188 -8.06 5.91 -15.23
C ASP A 188 -7.63 7.35 -15.51
N ARG A 189 -8.41 8.10 -16.29
CA ARG A 189 -8.13 9.51 -16.60
C ARG A 189 -8.29 10.42 -15.38
N GLN A 190 -9.31 10.18 -14.54
CA GLN A 190 -9.51 10.97 -13.33
C GLN A 190 -8.41 10.71 -12.31
N PHE A 191 -8.02 9.45 -12.13
CA PHE A 191 -6.92 9.07 -11.24
C PHE A 191 -5.58 9.63 -11.73
N ALA A 192 -5.30 9.57 -13.04
CA ALA A 192 -4.09 10.15 -13.61
C ALA A 192 -4.01 11.67 -13.41
N ALA A 193 -5.14 12.37 -13.56
CA ALA A 193 -5.18 13.83 -13.38
C ALA A 193 -4.89 14.22 -11.92
N ALA A 194 -5.53 13.55 -10.94
CA ALA A 194 -5.26 13.80 -9.52
C ALA A 194 -3.81 13.41 -9.14
N ALA A 195 -3.30 12.31 -9.70
CA ALA A 195 -1.94 11.85 -9.48
C ALA A 195 -0.88 12.81 -10.01
N ALA A 196 -1.08 13.37 -11.21
CA ALA A 196 -0.19 14.36 -11.79
C ALA A 196 -0.16 15.64 -10.95
N GLU A 197 -1.33 16.13 -10.50
CA GLU A 197 -1.40 17.29 -9.61
C GLU A 197 -0.70 17.03 -8.27
N ALA A 198 -0.88 15.85 -7.67
CA ALA A 198 -0.19 15.48 -6.45
C ALA A 198 1.33 15.41 -6.65
N ALA A 199 1.79 14.85 -7.78
CA ALA A 199 3.20 14.79 -8.16
C ALA A 199 3.81 16.20 -8.30
N ASP A 200 3.15 17.10 -9.04
CA ASP A 200 3.59 18.48 -9.21
C ASP A 200 3.63 19.24 -7.87
N GLY A 201 2.64 19.02 -7.00
CA GLY A 201 2.62 19.60 -5.67
C GLY A 201 3.78 19.11 -4.81
N CYS A 202 4.04 17.81 -4.81
CA CYS A 202 5.14 17.20 -4.07
C CYS A 202 6.51 17.72 -4.52
N LEU A 203 6.75 17.78 -5.83
CA LEU A 203 7.99 18.31 -6.40
C LEU A 203 8.20 19.79 -6.05
N ARG A 204 7.17 20.62 -6.20
CA ARG A 204 7.17 22.03 -5.85
C ARG A 204 7.50 22.27 -4.38
N ASP A 205 6.83 21.54 -3.48
CA ASP A 205 7.04 21.63 -2.03
C ASP A 205 8.48 21.23 -1.63
N SER A 206 9.11 20.38 -2.44
CA SER A 206 10.48 19.89 -2.22
C SER A 206 11.55 20.72 -2.94
N GLY A 207 11.14 21.70 -3.77
CA GLY A 207 12.06 22.50 -4.60
C GLY A 207 12.79 21.68 -5.67
N LEU A 208 12.21 20.55 -6.10
CA LEU A 208 12.74 19.64 -7.11
C LEU A 208 11.87 19.63 -8.37
N SER A 209 12.41 19.05 -9.43
CA SER A 209 11.74 18.84 -10.71
C SER A 209 11.76 17.35 -11.10
N LEU A 210 11.02 16.97 -12.14
CA LEU A 210 11.08 15.61 -12.68
C LEU A 210 12.47 15.22 -13.23
N ALA A 211 13.33 16.19 -13.53
CA ALA A 211 14.71 15.91 -13.95
C ALA A 211 15.59 15.40 -12.78
N ASP A 212 15.17 15.68 -11.53
CA ASP A 212 15.86 15.25 -10.32
C ASP A 212 15.37 13.88 -9.82
N VAL A 213 14.41 13.25 -10.51
CA VAL A 213 13.77 11.98 -10.17
C VAL A 213 14.25 10.91 -11.16
N ASP A 214 14.71 9.78 -10.67
CA ASP A 214 15.18 8.66 -11.52
C ASP A 214 14.01 7.83 -12.04
N VAL A 215 13.01 7.58 -11.18
CA VAL A 215 11.87 6.71 -11.47
C VAL A 215 10.59 7.23 -10.82
N ILE A 216 9.46 6.99 -11.46
CA ILE A 216 8.12 7.23 -10.91
C ILE A 216 7.50 5.87 -10.61
N VAL A 217 7.24 5.57 -9.33
CA VAL A 217 6.60 4.33 -8.92
C VAL A 217 5.14 4.62 -8.62
N ALA A 218 4.22 3.96 -9.30
CA ALA A 218 2.82 4.36 -9.25
C ALA A 218 1.83 3.20 -9.03
N ALA A 219 0.70 3.51 -8.41
CA ALA A 219 -0.50 2.69 -8.30
C ALA A 219 -1.75 3.53 -8.61
N PRO A 220 -2.78 2.92 -9.21
CA PRO A 220 -3.02 1.50 -9.51
C PRO A 220 -2.17 0.94 -10.66
N ALA A 221 -2.12 -0.38 -10.77
CA ALA A 221 -1.36 -1.13 -11.78
C ALA A 221 -1.99 -1.13 -13.19
N ARG A 222 -2.85 -0.19 -13.50
CA ARG A 222 -3.68 -0.17 -14.72
C ARG A 222 -2.96 0.51 -15.89
N PRO A 223 -2.93 -0.12 -17.10
CA PRO A 223 -2.26 0.45 -18.27
C PRO A 223 -2.78 1.84 -18.68
N GLY A 224 -4.10 2.07 -18.61
CA GLY A 224 -4.73 3.35 -18.92
C GLY A 224 -4.31 4.46 -17.95
N TYR A 225 -4.24 4.16 -16.67
CA TYR A 225 -3.73 5.07 -15.64
C TYR A 225 -2.24 5.39 -15.87
N ARG A 226 -1.39 4.36 -16.08
CA ARG A 226 0.05 4.51 -16.34
C ARG A 226 0.31 5.44 -17.52
N ALA A 227 -0.34 5.16 -18.65
CA ALA A 227 -0.19 5.97 -19.86
C ALA A 227 -0.70 7.42 -19.67
N GLY A 228 -1.83 7.59 -18.98
CA GLY A 228 -2.39 8.90 -18.67
C GLY A 228 -1.49 9.73 -17.76
N LEU A 229 -0.93 9.11 -16.71
CA LEU A 229 0.01 9.77 -15.80
C LEU A 229 1.30 10.19 -16.52
N ALA A 230 1.90 9.28 -17.30
CA ALA A 230 3.10 9.58 -18.08
C ALA A 230 2.89 10.76 -19.05
N ALA A 231 1.75 10.77 -19.76
CA ALA A 231 1.41 11.86 -20.68
C ALA A 231 1.21 13.21 -19.98
N LEU A 232 0.57 13.22 -18.79
CA LEU A 232 0.33 14.45 -18.02
C LEU A 232 1.61 15.01 -17.39
N LEU A 233 2.56 14.14 -17.03
CA LEU A 233 3.86 14.53 -16.49
C LEU A 233 4.90 14.81 -17.58
N ASP A 234 4.55 14.63 -18.85
CA ASP A 234 5.45 14.78 -20.02
C ASP A 234 6.73 13.93 -19.90
N VAL A 235 6.56 12.66 -19.54
CA VAL A 235 7.66 11.69 -19.41
C VAL A 235 7.39 10.45 -20.27
N PRO A 236 8.44 9.72 -20.71
CA PRO A 236 8.27 8.41 -21.33
C PRO A 236 7.52 7.45 -20.39
N VAL A 237 6.62 6.63 -20.93
CA VAL A 237 5.79 5.70 -20.16
C VAL A 237 6.64 4.66 -19.37
N GLU A 238 7.83 4.36 -19.85
CA GLU A 238 8.80 3.46 -19.24
C GLU A 238 9.37 4.01 -17.92
N ARG A 239 9.32 5.34 -17.71
CA ARG A 239 9.71 5.96 -16.44
C ARG A 239 8.65 5.80 -15.34
N VAL A 240 7.43 5.43 -15.71
CA VAL A 240 6.35 5.16 -14.75
C VAL A 240 6.26 3.65 -14.56
N ILE A 241 6.73 3.19 -13.41
CA ILE A 241 6.67 1.78 -13.01
C ILE A 241 5.37 1.55 -12.25
N VAL A 242 4.59 0.59 -12.67
CA VAL A 242 3.43 0.04 -11.98
C VAL A 242 3.64 -1.46 -11.85
N ALA A 243 2.91 -2.12 -10.97
CA ALA A 243 2.98 -3.58 -10.87
C ALA A 243 2.62 -4.25 -12.21
N ASP A 244 3.30 -5.35 -12.55
CA ASP A 244 3.10 -6.11 -13.79
C ASP A 244 1.68 -6.68 -13.91
N ASP A 245 1.09 -7.11 -12.80
CA ASP A 245 -0.30 -7.58 -12.75
C ASP A 245 -1.26 -6.39 -12.59
N GLU A 246 -1.93 -6.04 -13.69
CA GLU A 246 -2.91 -4.94 -13.73
C GLU A 246 -4.14 -5.13 -12.85
N HIS A 247 -4.35 -6.34 -12.35
CA HIS A 247 -5.45 -6.69 -11.46
C HIS A 247 -5.09 -6.61 -9.97
N LEU A 248 -3.86 -6.22 -9.59
CA LEU A 248 -3.55 -5.90 -8.20
C LEU A 248 -4.27 -4.61 -7.77
N HIS A 249 -4.74 -4.58 -6.52
CA HIS A 249 -5.44 -3.42 -5.98
C HIS A 249 -4.73 -2.82 -4.77
N THR A 250 -5.02 -3.27 -3.54
CA THR A 250 -4.40 -2.68 -2.34
C THR A 250 -2.91 -3.02 -2.23
N ALA A 251 -2.49 -4.18 -2.76
CA ALA A 251 -1.09 -4.61 -2.80
C ALA A 251 -0.30 -4.04 -4.00
N ALA A 252 -0.95 -3.32 -4.93
CA ALA A 252 -0.33 -2.84 -6.17
C ALA A 252 0.89 -1.95 -5.93
N LEU A 253 0.82 -1.03 -4.95
CA LEU A 253 1.95 -0.14 -4.67
C LEU A 253 3.16 -0.91 -4.10
N VAL A 254 2.94 -1.94 -3.28
CA VAL A 254 4.05 -2.77 -2.75
C VAL A 254 4.77 -3.49 -3.89
N ALA A 255 4.01 -4.06 -4.84
CA ALA A 255 4.59 -4.73 -6.00
C ALA A 255 5.38 -3.74 -6.88
N ALA A 256 4.79 -2.58 -7.19
CA ALA A 256 5.47 -1.56 -7.99
C ALA A 256 6.76 -1.03 -7.33
N LEU A 257 6.79 -0.90 -6.00
CA LEU A 257 8.00 -0.51 -5.25
C LEU A 257 9.09 -1.58 -5.37
N GLY A 258 8.73 -2.87 -5.30
CA GLY A 258 9.69 -3.97 -5.46
C GLY A 258 10.36 -3.98 -6.82
N ASP A 259 9.65 -3.57 -7.87
CA ASP A 259 10.16 -3.53 -9.25
C ASP A 259 10.90 -2.22 -9.59
N GLY A 260 10.55 -1.12 -8.90
CA GLY A 260 10.99 0.23 -9.27
C GLY A 260 12.11 0.83 -8.44
N LEU A 261 12.44 0.30 -7.26
CA LEU A 261 13.47 0.86 -6.38
C LEU A 261 14.84 0.24 -6.64
N ALA A 262 15.74 1.01 -7.26
CA ALA A 262 17.15 0.66 -7.38
C ALA A 262 17.96 1.34 -6.25
N PRO A 263 19.05 0.70 -5.76
CA PRO A 263 19.90 1.28 -4.72
C PRO A 263 20.37 2.71 -5.07
N GLY A 264 20.19 3.64 -4.15
CA GLY A 264 20.57 5.04 -4.30
C GLY A 264 19.62 5.89 -5.15
N ALA A 265 18.59 5.29 -5.79
CA ALA A 265 17.66 6.01 -6.64
C ALA A 265 16.79 6.99 -5.86
N ARG A 266 16.43 8.10 -6.51
CA ARG A 266 15.35 8.99 -6.06
C ARG A 266 14.08 8.67 -6.82
N ALA A 267 13.11 8.13 -6.12
CA ALA A 267 11.81 7.78 -6.66
C ALA A 267 10.75 8.83 -6.29
N LEU A 268 9.84 9.10 -7.22
CA LEU A 268 8.57 9.76 -6.94
C LEU A 268 7.52 8.67 -6.83
N ILE A 269 7.03 8.41 -5.61
CA ILE A 269 5.99 7.42 -5.35
C ILE A 269 4.65 8.12 -5.45
N VAL A 270 3.74 7.58 -6.26
CA VAL A 270 2.42 8.16 -6.52
C VAL A 270 1.33 7.09 -6.39
N ALA A 271 0.31 7.38 -5.62
CA ALA A 271 -0.86 6.49 -5.53
C ALA A 271 -2.15 7.27 -5.76
N ALA A 272 -3.07 6.71 -6.56
CA ALA A 272 -4.39 7.28 -6.79
C ALA A 272 -5.48 6.22 -6.58
N GLY A 273 -6.65 6.64 -6.13
CA GLY A 273 -7.71 5.69 -5.80
C GLY A 273 -9.10 6.30 -5.65
N ALA A 274 -10.00 5.50 -5.11
CA ALA A 274 -11.41 5.82 -4.91
C ALA A 274 -11.62 7.18 -4.20
N GLY A 275 -12.69 7.86 -4.54
CA GLY A 275 -12.93 9.23 -4.13
C GLY A 275 -12.08 10.26 -4.91
N VAL A 276 -11.42 9.82 -5.99
CA VAL A 276 -10.48 10.60 -6.83
C VAL A 276 -9.45 11.32 -5.95
N THR A 277 -8.88 10.55 -5.03
CA THR A 277 -7.80 11.01 -4.15
C THR A 277 -6.47 10.48 -4.68
N ALA A 278 -5.43 11.32 -4.66
CA ALA A 278 -4.08 10.92 -4.99
C ALA A 278 -3.08 11.51 -3.99
N GLY A 279 -2.05 10.73 -3.69
CA GLY A 279 -0.91 11.16 -2.89
C GLY A 279 0.39 10.98 -3.66
N ALA A 280 1.35 11.88 -3.45
CA ALA A 280 2.68 11.77 -3.99
C ALA A 280 3.73 12.07 -2.91
N VAL A 281 4.86 11.37 -2.97
CA VAL A 281 5.97 11.55 -2.05
C VAL A 281 7.29 11.23 -2.75
N LEU A 282 8.33 11.98 -2.41
CA LEU A 282 9.69 11.64 -2.79
C LEU A 282 10.25 10.61 -1.82
N TYR A 283 10.92 9.62 -2.36
CA TYR A 283 11.65 8.60 -1.61
C TYR A 283 13.08 8.51 -2.14
N ARG A 284 14.04 8.49 -1.25
CA ARG A 284 15.44 8.27 -1.61
C ARG A 284 15.89 6.93 -1.06
N GLU A 285 16.17 5.99 -1.96
CA GLU A 285 16.64 4.65 -1.61
C GLU A 285 18.06 4.71 -1.06
N GLN A 286 18.39 3.79 -0.15
CA GLN A 286 19.74 3.65 0.37
C GLN A 286 20.68 3.11 -0.74
N PRO A 287 21.93 3.57 -0.83
CA PRO A 287 22.88 2.96 -1.74
C PRO A 287 23.17 1.51 -1.32
N ALA A 288 23.56 0.68 -2.29
CA ALA A 288 24.09 -0.64 -1.97
C ALA A 288 25.32 -0.48 -1.07
N GLY A 289 25.31 -1.17 0.07
CA GLY A 289 26.42 -1.16 1.02
C GLY A 289 27.65 -1.92 0.48
#